data_cdf794f29c50031a7fa2747bb1efdba8
#
_entry.id   cdf794f29c50031a7fa2747bb1efdba8
#
_cell.length_a   1.000
_cell.length_b   1.000
_cell.length_c   1.000
_cell.angle_alpha   90.00
_cell.angle_beta   90.00
_cell.angle_gamma   90.00
#
_symmetry.space_group_name_H-M   'P 1'
#
loop_
_entity.id
_entity.type
_entity.pdbx_description
1 polymer ?
#
loop_
_entity_poly.entity_id
_entity_poly.type
_entity_poly.pdbx_seq_one_letter_code
_entity_poly.pdbx_strand_id
1 'polypeptide(L)'
;PMAALVAVMVMVSIGTFNWRSIKDLVAHPKTSSVVMLATVVVTVATHDLAKGVLTGVLLSGVFFAHKVRRILDVTSSLSPDGKQRTYFVSGQVFFASSESFIARFDYLEQVERICIDVSQTQFWDLTSVEALDRVVFKLRRGGTKVEVRGLDARSAKLVEQFKIYKKSESTSYVKLH
;
A
#
# COMPACT_ATOMS: atom_id res chain seq x y z
N PRO A 1 38.61 32.16 25.14
CA PRO A 1 37.13 32.06 24.93
C PRO A 1 36.76 30.98 23.88
N MET A 2 37.55 30.80 22.81
CA MET A 2 37.27 29.76 21.78
C MET A 2 37.23 28.33 22.34
N ALA A 3 38.21 27.99 23.19
CA ALA A 3 38.26 26.65 23.82
C ALA A 3 37.01 26.35 24.68
N ALA A 4 36.45 27.37 25.35
CA ALA A 4 35.24 27.19 26.14
C ALA A 4 33.99 26.93 25.27
N LEU A 5 33.87 27.58 24.12
CA LEU A 5 32.82 27.33 23.16
C LEU A 5 32.85 25.93 22.59
N VAL A 6 34.06 25.48 22.23
CA VAL A 6 34.25 24.10 21.74
C VAL A 6 33.92 23.08 22.81
N ALA A 7 34.34 23.31 24.07
CA ALA A 7 34.01 22.42 25.18
C ALA A 7 32.50 22.31 25.42
N VAL A 8 31.77 23.44 25.36
CA VAL A 8 30.31 23.46 25.48
C VAL A 8 29.65 22.70 24.33
N MET A 9 30.11 22.91 23.07
CA MET A 9 29.59 22.16 21.92
C MET A 9 29.79 20.66 22.04
N VAL A 10 30.96 20.21 22.49
CA VAL A 10 31.24 18.79 22.71
C VAL A 10 30.37 18.24 23.83
N MET A 11 30.24 18.97 24.94
CA MET A 11 29.41 18.55 26.06
C MET A 11 27.94 18.42 25.69
N VAL A 12 27.39 19.37 24.93
CA VAL A 12 26.02 19.34 24.41
C VAL A 12 25.85 18.18 23.44
N SER A 13 26.80 17.94 22.55
CA SER A 13 26.76 16.82 21.59
C SER A 13 26.73 15.47 22.31
N ILE A 14 27.54 15.28 23.33
CA ILE A 14 27.55 14.05 24.15
C ILE A 14 26.26 13.89 24.93
N GLY A 15 25.75 14.99 25.51
CA GLY A 15 24.50 14.99 26.31
C GLY A 15 23.25 14.77 25.48
N THR A 16 23.25 15.23 24.23
CA THR A 16 22.12 15.06 23.29
C THR A 16 22.14 13.69 22.59
N PHE A 17 23.31 13.03 22.61
CA PHE A 17 23.46 11.74 21.95
C PHE A 17 22.70 10.62 22.69
N ASN A 18 21.66 10.10 22.04
CA ASN A 18 20.83 9.06 22.59
C ASN A 18 21.43 7.66 22.31
N TRP A 19 22.16 7.11 23.25
CA TRP A 19 22.77 5.78 23.17
C TRP A 19 21.75 4.65 22.95
N ARG A 20 20.49 4.85 23.35
CA ARG A 20 19.40 3.90 23.09
C ARG A 20 19.05 3.82 21.62
N SER A 21 19.18 4.92 20.88
CA SER A 21 18.91 4.93 19.44
C SER A 21 19.81 3.97 18.66
N ILE A 22 21.05 3.71 19.12
CA ILE A 22 21.92 2.72 18.50
C ILE A 22 21.39 1.30 18.68
N LYS A 23 20.85 0.98 19.86
CA LYS A 23 20.23 -0.32 20.12
C LYS A 23 18.93 -0.48 19.34
N ASP A 24 18.16 0.58 19.26
CA ASP A 24 16.90 0.63 18.49
C ASP A 24 17.13 0.52 16.98
N LEU A 25 18.28 0.98 16.47
CA LEU A 25 18.68 0.81 15.06
C LEU A 25 18.80 -0.67 14.67
N VAL A 26 19.23 -1.50 15.60
CA VAL A 26 19.39 -2.95 15.37
C VAL A 26 18.06 -3.69 15.52
N ALA A 27 17.16 -3.17 16.37
CA ALA A 27 15.87 -3.79 16.69
C ALA A 27 14.74 -3.40 15.70
N HIS A 28 14.86 -2.26 15.01
CA HIS A 28 13.83 -1.73 14.11
C HIS A 28 14.04 -2.18 12.65
N PRO A 29 13.01 -2.05 11.79
CA PRO A 29 13.09 -2.54 10.43
C PRO A 29 14.29 -1.95 9.67
N LYS A 30 15.11 -2.82 9.14
CA LYS A 30 16.39 -2.55 8.46
C LYS A 30 16.35 -1.37 7.48
N THR A 31 15.19 -1.11 6.88
CA THR A 31 14.97 -0.04 5.90
C THR A 31 15.13 1.36 6.48
N SER A 32 14.56 1.64 7.66
CA SER A 32 14.68 2.96 8.31
C SER A 32 16.12 3.23 8.77
N SER A 33 16.80 2.18 9.25
CA SER A 33 18.19 2.28 9.68
C SER A 33 19.13 2.58 8.51
N VAL A 34 18.89 2.00 7.33
CA VAL A 34 19.65 2.28 6.10
C VAL A 34 19.46 3.73 5.65
N VAL A 35 18.24 4.25 5.65
CA VAL A 35 17.98 5.66 5.29
C VAL A 35 18.70 6.60 6.24
N MET A 36 18.59 6.37 7.55
CA MET A 36 19.24 7.19 8.56
C MET A 36 20.77 7.18 8.40
N LEU A 37 21.37 6.00 8.24
CA LEU A 37 22.82 5.88 8.05
C LEU A 37 23.29 6.57 6.77
N ALA A 38 22.58 6.38 5.67
CA ALA A 38 22.90 7.03 4.40
C ALA A 38 22.83 8.57 4.51
N THR A 39 21.78 9.10 5.17
CA THR A 39 21.64 10.53 5.41
C THR A 39 22.81 11.09 6.21
N VAL A 40 23.20 10.42 7.29
CA VAL A 40 24.33 10.85 8.14
C VAL A 40 25.63 10.81 7.36
N VAL A 41 25.91 9.73 6.63
CA VAL A 41 27.14 9.59 5.84
C VAL A 41 27.24 10.68 4.78
N VAL A 42 26.16 10.95 4.04
CA VAL A 42 26.16 12.00 3.02
C VAL A 42 26.38 13.38 3.65
N THR A 43 25.69 13.68 4.77
CA THR A 43 25.84 14.96 5.47
C THR A 43 27.28 15.18 5.94
N VAL A 44 27.89 14.16 6.53
CA VAL A 44 29.27 14.24 7.04
C VAL A 44 30.28 14.35 5.89
N ALA A 45 30.12 13.55 4.84
CA ALA A 45 31.04 13.53 3.71
C ALA A 45 30.99 14.81 2.86
N THR A 46 29.80 15.41 2.71
CA THR A 46 29.63 16.63 1.90
C THR A 46 29.73 17.90 2.71
N HIS A 47 29.74 17.82 4.04
CA HIS A 47 29.61 18.95 4.96
C HIS A 47 28.42 19.86 4.65
N ASP A 48 27.39 19.30 4.03
CA ASP A 48 26.21 20.01 3.54
C ASP A 48 24.94 19.30 4.03
N LEU A 49 24.26 19.96 4.95
CA LEU A 49 23.01 19.43 5.54
C LEU A 49 21.89 19.31 4.51
N ALA A 50 21.83 20.22 3.53
CA ALA A 50 20.78 20.21 2.51
C ALA A 50 20.90 18.94 1.63
N LYS A 51 22.10 18.55 1.24
CA LYS A 51 22.35 17.32 0.49
C LYS A 51 21.99 16.07 1.28
N GLY A 52 22.30 16.07 2.58
CA GLY A 52 21.90 14.99 3.48
C GLY A 52 20.40 14.82 3.56
N VAL A 53 19.67 15.92 3.78
CA VAL A 53 18.20 15.91 3.86
C VAL A 53 17.59 15.45 2.54
N LEU A 54 18.05 15.97 1.40
CA LEU A 54 17.56 15.57 0.08
C LEU A 54 17.75 14.07 -0.16
N THR A 55 18.92 13.54 0.18
CA THR A 55 19.21 12.10 0.07
C THR A 55 18.28 11.27 0.95
N GLY A 56 18.04 11.69 2.19
CA GLY A 56 17.13 11.02 3.13
C GLY A 56 15.69 10.97 2.62
N VAL A 57 15.19 12.10 2.09
CA VAL A 57 13.83 12.19 1.52
C VAL A 57 13.69 11.28 0.30
N LEU A 58 14.62 11.33 -0.65
CA LEU A 58 14.58 10.51 -1.85
C LEU A 58 14.64 9.01 -1.52
N LEU A 59 15.58 8.61 -0.66
CA LEU A 59 15.69 7.22 -0.23
C LEU A 59 14.45 6.73 0.50
N SER A 60 13.91 7.54 1.40
CA SER A 60 12.68 7.23 2.13
C SER A 60 11.50 7.04 1.19
N GLY A 61 11.37 7.91 0.17
CA GLY A 61 10.34 7.80 -0.87
C GLY A 61 10.42 6.51 -1.66
N VAL A 62 11.63 6.12 -2.09
CA VAL A 62 11.87 4.87 -2.82
C VAL A 62 11.51 3.65 -1.96
N PHE A 63 11.96 3.61 -0.72
CA PHE A 63 11.63 2.51 0.19
C PHE A 63 10.14 2.46 0.54
N PHE A 64 9.49 3.61 0.69
CA PHE A 64 8.05 3.69 0.91
C PHE A 64 7.29 3.10 -0.28
N ALA A 65 7.63 3.51 -1.51
CA ALA A 65 7.01 2.99 -2.72
C ALA A 65 7.18 1.46 -2.85
N HIS A 66 8.35 0.93 -2.48
CA HIS A 66 8.58 -0.51 -2.48
C HIS A 66 7.77 -1.25 -1.40
N LYS A 67 7.66 -0.66 -0.21
CA LYS A 67 6.90 -1.24 0.90
C LYS A 67 5.41 -1.29 0.62
N VAL A 68 4.88 -0.25 -0.01
CA VAL A 68 3.45 -0.14 -0.37
C VAL A 68 2.99 -1.27 -1.28
N ARG A 69 3.85 -1.73 -2.21
CA ARG A 69 3.52 -2.87 -3.09
C ARG A 69 3.27 -4.18 -2.35
N ARG A 70 3.75 -4.33 -1.11
CA ARG A 70 3.59 -5.54 -0.29
C ARG A 70 2.39 -5.48 0.66
N ILE A 71 1.66 -4.37 0.69
CA ILE A 71 0.50 -4.19 1.58
C ILE A 71 -0.74 -4.89 1.02
N LEU A 72 -0.75 -5.17 -0.28
CA LEU A 72 -1.85 -5.83 -0.96
C LEU A 72 -1.45 -7.26 -1.34
N ASP A 73 -2.23 -8.20 -0.89
CA ASP A 73 -2.14 -9.59 -1.31
C ASP A 73 -3.44 -10.04 -1.97
N VAL A 74 -3.32 -10.73 -3.09
CA VAL A 74 -4.45 -11.29 -3.84
C VAL A 74 -4.13 -12.74 -4.15
N THR A 75 -4.87 -13.63 -3.52
CA THR A 75 -4.80 -15.07 -3.76
C THR A 75 -6.03 -15.53 -4.52
N SER A 76 -5.92 -16.57 -5.31
CA SER A 76 -7.07 -17.11 -6.03
C SER A 76 -7.19 -18.61 -5.83
N SER A 77 -8.43 -19.06 -5.76
CA SER A 77 -8.78 -20.49 -5.68
C SER A 77 -9.81 -20.82 -6.75
N LEU A 78 -9.56 -21.91 -7.48
CA LEU A 78 -10.51 -22.45 -8.43
C LEU A 78 -11.38 -23.49 -7.72
N SER A 79 -12.69 -23.46 -7.94
CA SER A 79 -13.60 -24.49 -7.45
C SER A 79 -13.25 -25.85 -8.06
N PRO A 80 -13.47 -26.98 -7.33
CA PRO A 80 -13.26 -28.32 -7.86
C PRO A 80 -13.98 -28.59 -9.19
N ASP A 81 -15.11 -27.95 -9.43
CA ASP A 81 -15.91 -28.07 -10.66
C ASP A 81 -15.33 -27.24 -11.84
N GLY A 82 -14.24 -26.51 -11.64
CA GLY A 82 -13.64 -25.65 -12.67
C GLY A 82 -14.49 -24.49 -13.16
N LYS A 83 -15.69 -24.27 -12.58
CA LYS A 83 -16.66 -23.29 -13.08
C LYS A 83 -16.60 -21.94 -12.37
N GLN A 84 -16.04 -21.92 -11.16
CA GLN A 84 -15.98 -20.71 -10.34
C GLN A 84 -14.56 -20.46 -9.85
N ARG A 85 -14.07 -19.23 -10.05
CA ARG A 85 -12.85 -18.74 -9.42
C ARG A 85 -13.19 -17.75 -8.32
N THR A 86 -12.56 -17.92 -7.16
CA THR A 86 -12.67 -16.99 -6.05
C THR A 86 -11.33 -16.30 -5.84
N TYR A 87 -11.33 -14.99 -5.89
CA TYR A 87 -10.19 -14.12 -5.54
C TYR A 87 -10.37 -13.63 -4.12
N PHE A 88 -9.42 -13.94 -3.26
CA PHE A 88 -9.35 -13.42 -1.90
C PHE A 88 -8.38 -12.26 -1.88
N VAL A 89 -8.90 -11.08 -1.57
CA VAL A 89 -8.12 -9.86 -1.49
C VAL A 89 -7.92 -9.51 -0.03
N SER A 90 -6.68 -9.25 0.36
CA SER A 90 -6.35 -8.81 1.72
C SER A 90 -5.40 -7.63 1.69
N GLY A 91 -5.60 -6.71 2.63
CA GLY A 91 -4.77 -5.53 2.80
C GLY A 91 -5.46 -4.22 2.46
N GLN A 92 -4.69 -3.25 2.00
CA GLN A 92 -5.18 -1.89 1.77
C GLN A 92 -5.07 -1.51 0.30
N VAL A 93 -6.19 -1.08 -0.28
CA VAL A 93 -6.24 -0.55 -1.64
C VAL A 93 -6.42 0.97 -1.58
N PHE A 94 -5.51 1.70 -2.19
CA PHE A 94 -5.50 3.15 -2.31
C PHE A 94 -4.78 3.55 -3.59
N PHE A 95 -4.69 4.85 -3.88
CA PHE A 95 -4.16 5.35 -5.16
C PHE A 95 -2.84 4.70 -5.59
N ALA A 96 -1.89 4.49 -4.65
CA ALA A 96 -0.57 3.94 -4.97
C ALA A 96 -0.56 2.41 -5.19
N SER A 97 -1.57 1.67 -4.71
CA SER A 97 -1.71 0.22 -4.90
C SER A 97 -2.75 -0.17 -5.94
N SER A 98 -3.51 0.78 -6.48
CA SER A 98 -4.62 0.55 -7.42
C SER A 98 -4.19 -0.17 -8.69
N GLU A 99 -3.09 0.23 -9.31
CA GLU A 99 -2.57 -0.44 -10.52
C GLU A 99 -2.08 -1.86 -10.21
N SER A 100 -1.43 -2.05 -9.05
CA SER A 100 -1.01 -3.38 -8.60
C SER A 100 -2.22 -4.28 -8.33
N PHE A 101 -3.30 -3.74 -7.79
CA PHE A 101 -4.57 -4.44 -7.59
C PHE A 101 -5.15 -4.92 -8.91
N ILE A 102 -5.28 -4.03 -9.91
CA ILE A 102 -5.81 -4.35 -11.23
C ILE A 102 -4.98 -5.43 -11.92
N ALA A 103 -3.65 -5.39 -11.78
CA ALA A 103 -2.75 -6.34 -12.43
C ALA A 103 -2.76 -7.77 -11.83
N ARG A 104 -3.42 -7.97 -10.67
CA ARG A 104 -3.46 -9.28 -10.01
C ARG A 104 -4.56 -10.21 -10.52
N PHE A 105 -5.48 -9.73 -11.35
CA PHE A 105 -6.58 -10.51 -11.89
C PHE A 105 -6.25 -11.05 -13.27
N ASP A 106 -6.63 -12.30 -13.52
CA ASP A 106 -6.55 -12.90 -14.85
C ASP A 106 -7.83 -12.57 -15.63
N TYR A 107 -7.68 -11.74 -16.65
CA TYR A 107 -8.78 -11.32 -17.52
C TYR A 107 -9.03 -12.24 -18.72
N LEU A 108 -8.13 -13.19 -18.95
CA LEU A 108 -8.21 -14.10 -20.09
C LEU A 108 -8.85 -15.45 -19.70
N GLU A 109 -8.99 -15.70 -18.41
CA GLU A 109 -9.58 -16.94 -17.91
C GLU A 109 -11.07 -17.00 -18.23
N GLN A 110 -11.50 -18.08 -18.88
CA GLN A 110 -12.90 -18.32 -19.21
C GLN A 110 -13.53 -19.22 -18.15
N VAL A 111 -14.12 -18.61 -17.13
CA VAL A 111 -14.92 -19.29 -16.10
C VAL A 111 -16.32 -18.74 -16.10
N GLU A 112 -17.32 -19.55 -15.71
CA GLU A 112 -18.71 -19.13 -15.68
C GLU A 112 -18.94 -18.03 -14.63
N ARG A 113 -18.21 -18.10 -13.50
CA ARG A 113 -18.43 -17.24 -12.34
C ARG A 113 -17.12 -16.85 -11.66
N ILE A 114 -16.98 -15.58 -11.33
CA ILE A 114 -15.88 -15.04 -10.51
C ILE A 114 -16.47 -14.41 -9.26
N CYS A 115 -15.96 -14.82 -8.09
CA CYS A 115 -16.25 -14.21 -6.81
C CYS A 115 -15.01 -13.43 -6.34
N ILE A 116 -15.17 -12.15 -6.02
CA ILE A 116 -14.11 -11.32 -5.45
C ILE A 116 -14.47 -11.07 -3.98
N ASP A 117 -13.74 -11.72 -3.09
CA ASP A 117 -13.90 -11.55 -1.65
C ASP A 117 -12.95 -10.45 -1.16
N VAL A 118 -13.54 -9.34 -0.72
CA VAL A 118 -12.83 -8.17 -0.19
C VAL A 118 -13.08 -7.98 1.32
N SER A 119 -13.50 -9.04 2.02
CA SER A 119 -13.82 -8.99 3.45
C SER A 119 -12.64 -8.55 4.32
N GLN A 120 -11.41 -8.79 3.87
CA GLN A 120 -10.18 -8.39 4.55
C GLN A 120 -9.48 -7.21 3.86
N THR A 121 -10.22 -6.47 3.05
CA THR A 121 -9.69 -5.34 2.27
C THR A 121 -10.33 -4.05 2.72
N GLN A 122 -9.52 -2.99 2.83
CA GLN A 122 -9.98 -1.64 3.09
C GLN A 122 -9.70 -0.76 1.87
N PHE A 123 -10.76 -0.13 1.36
CA PHE A 123 -10.67 0.88 0.30
C PHE A 123 -10.63 2.27 0.94
N TRP A 124 -9.56 3.02 0.69
CA TRP A 124 -9.28 4.26 1.39
C TRP A 124 -9.70 5.52 0.62
N ASP A 125 -9.74 5.43 -0.69
CA ASP A 125 -9.97 6.58 -1.56
C ASP A 125 -10.83 6.22 -2.78
N LEU A 126 -11.24 7.23 -3.52
CA LEU A 126 -12.03 7.09 -4.73
C LEU A 126 -11.30 6.27 -5.80
N THR A 127 -9.98 6.45 -5.93
CA THR A 127 -9.17 5.73 -6.93
C THR A 127 -9.19 4.22 -6.69
N SER A 128 -9.23 3.79 -5.42
CA SER A 128 -9.35 2.38 -5.07
C SER A 128 -10.70 1.78 -5.43
N VAL A 129 -11.78 2.55 -5.26
CA VAL A 129 -13.14 2.14 -5.66
C VAL A 129 -13.23 2.07 -7.19
N GLU A 130 -12.68 3.04 -7.90
CA GLU A 130 -12.59 3.00 -9.37
C GLU A 130 -11.77 1.81 -9.87
N ALA A 131 -10.70 1.45 -9.17
CA ALA A 131 -9.90 0.27 -9.51
C ALA A 131 -10.71 -1.02 -9.41
N LEU A 132 -11.53 -1.16 -8.37
CA LEU A 132 -12.44 -2.30 -8.22
C LEU A 132 -13.48 -2.33 -9.34
N ASP A 133 -14.07 -1.17 -9.67
CA ASP A 133 -15.04 -1.06 -10.76
C ASP A 133 -14.43 -1.45 -12.11
N ARG A 134 -13.20 -0.99 -12.40
CA ARG A 134 -12.46 -1.37 -13.60
C ARG A 134 -12.21 -2.87 -13.68
N VAL A 135 -11.85 -3.51 -12.58
CA VAL A 135 -11.67 -4.97 -12.51
C VAL A 135 -12.97 -5.69 -12.83
N VAL A 136 -14.06 -5.32 -12.15
CA VAL A 136 -15.38 -5.92 -12.36
C VAL A 136 -15.85 -5.73 -13.80
N PHE A 137 -15.69 -4.52 -14.36
CA PHE A 137 -16.05 -4.21 -15.73
C PHE A 137 -15.27 -5.05 -16.75
N LYS A 138 -13.93 -5.16 -16.59
CA LYS A 138 -13.09 -5.94 -17.49
C LYS A 138 -13.46 -7.43 -17.47
N LEU A 139 -13.66 -8.00 -16.27
CA LEU A 139 -14.03 -9.41 -16.13
C LEU A 139 -15.40 -9.71 -16.72
N ARG A 140 -16.38 -8.80 -16.58
CA ARG A 140 -17.71 -8.94 -17.19
C ARG A 140 -17.70 -8.84 -18.69
N ARG A 141 -16.84 -7.99 -19.23
CA ARG A 141 -16.67 -7.86 -20.69
C ARG A 141 -16.20 -9.17 -21.33
N GLY A 142 -15.52 -10.03 -20.55
CA GLY A 142 -15.19 -11.40 -20.92
C GLY A 142 -16.36 -12.39 -20.89
N GLY A 143 -17.57 -11.96 -20.57
CA GLY A 143 -18.77 -12.81 -20.47
C GLY A 143 -18.95 -13.51 -19.13
N THR A 144 -18.09 -13.28 -18.16
CA THR A 144 -18.13 -13.92 -16.84
C THR A 144 -19.07 -13.19 -15.87
N LYS A 145 -19.82 -13.96 -15.07
CA LYS A 145 -20.63 -13.40 -13.98
C LYS A 145 -19.74 -13.07 -12.79
N VAL A 146 -19.63 -11.77 -12.44
CA VAL A 146 -18.78 -11.31 -11.33
C VAL A 146 -19.62 -10.90 -10.14
N GLU A 147 -19.31 -11.46 -8.99
CA GLU A 147 -19.88 -11.14 -7.68
C GLU A 147 -18.78 -10.60 -6.77
N VAL A 148 -19.05 -9.49 -6.07
CA VAL A 148 -18.15 -8.93 -5.05
C VAL A 148 -18.77 -9.16 -3.68
N ARG A 149 -18.01 -9.72 -2.75
CA ARG A 149 -18.48 -10.02 -1.38
C ARG A 149 -17.58 -9.35 -0.35
N GLY A 150 -18.16 -9.08 0.82
CA GLY A 150 -17.39 -8.63 1.98
C GLY A 150 -16.96 -7.17 1.96
N LEU A 151 -17.68 -6.30 1.24
CA LEU A 151 -17.42 -4.86 1.33
C LEU A 151 -17.68 -4.36 2.76
N ASP A 152 -16.64 -3.77 3.38
CA ASP A 152 -16.76 -3.07 4.65
C ASP A 152 -17.76 -1.91 4.58
N ALA A 153 -18.41 -1.58 5.69
CA ALA A 153 -19.42 -0.51 5.77
C ALA A 153 -18.92 0.86 5.29
N ARG A 154 -17.62 1.17 5.48
CA ARG A 154 -16.99 2.38 4.95
C ARG A 154 -16.84 2.33 3.44
N SER A 155 -16.32 1.23 2.93
CA SER A 155 -16.16 0.99 1.50
C SER A 155 -17.49 0.94 0.78
N ALA A 156 -18.51 0.35 1.38
CA ALA A 156 -19.87 0.32 0.86
C ALA A 156 -20.47 1.72 0.73
N LYS A 157 -20.27 2.59 1.74
CA LYS A 157 -20.71 3.99 1.68
C LYS A 157 -19.98 4.77 0.57
N LEU A 158 -18.68 4.57 0.41
CA LEU A 158 -17.91 5.18 -0.68
C LEU A 158 -18.44 4.75 -2.05
N VAL A 159 -18.67 3.47 -2.24
CA VAL A 159 -19.25 2.92 -3.48
C VAL A 159 -20.65 3.48 -3.74
N GLU A 160 -21.49 3.56 -2.72
CA GLU A 160 -22.85 4.10 -2.85
C GLU A 160 -22.84 5.60 -3.14
N GLN A 161 -21.99 6.37 -2.46
CA GLN A 161 -21.87 7.81 -2.63
C GLN A 161 -21.42 8.18 -4.05
N PHE A 162 -20.54 7.41 -4.65
CA PHE A 162 -20.04 7.69 -6.00
C PHE A 162 -20.82 6.97 -7.10
N LYS A 163 -21.84 6.15 -6.77
CA LYS A 163 -22.75 5.49 -7.72
C LYS A 163 -22.02 4.71 -8.84
N ILE A 164 -20.82 4.29 -8.60
CA ILE A 164 -19.99 3.63 -9.60
C ILE A 164 -20.65 2.32 -10.06
N TYR A 165 -21.28 1.58 -9.14
CA TYR A 165 -21.98 0.33 -9.45
C TYR A 165 -23.39 0.51 -10.02
N LYS A 166 -24.00 1.70 -9.90
CA LYS A 166 -25.38 1.97 -10.40
C LYS A 166 -25.47 2.13 -11.91
N LYS A 167 -24.35 2.28 -12.62
CA LYS A 167 -24.34 2.50 -14.06
C LYS A 167 -24.47 1.22 -14.89
N SER A 168 -24.56 0.07 -14.28
CA SER A 168 -24.83 -1.19 -14.93
C SER A 168 -26.24 -1.65 -14.56
N GLU A 169 -27.21 -1.33 -15.39
CA GLU A 169 -28.53 -1.95 -15.36
C GLU A 169 -28.40 -3.46 -15.33
N SER A 170 -28.86 -4.04 -14.31
CA SER A 170 -29.15 -5.42 -13.99
C SER A 170 -28.29 -6.04 -12.90
N THR A 171 -28.96 -6.27 -11.80
CA THR A 171 -28.73 -7.35 -10.86
C THR A 171 -27.70 -7.11 -9.77
N SER A 172 -28.22 -6.98 -8.55
CA SER A 172 -27.59 -7.12 -7.22
C SER A 172 -26.15 -7.63 -7.20
N TYR A 173 -25.22 -6.71 -7.04
CA TYR A 173 -23.80 -7.01 -7.00
C TYR A 173 -23.23 -7.06 -5.59
N VAL A 174 -23.96 -6.57 -4.62
CA VAL A 174 -23.51 -6.50 -3.23
C VAL A 174 -24.57 -7.15 -2.36
N LYS A 175 -24.35 -8.40 -1.95
CA LYS A 175 -25.02 -8.93 -0.77
C LYS A 175 -24.24 -8.42 0.44
N LEU A 176 -24.78 -7.39 1.09
CA LEU A 176 -24.38 -6.99 2.42
C LEU A 176 -24.82 -8.07 3.40
N HIS A 177 -23.89 -8.72 4.02
CA HIS A 177 -24.12 -9.53 5.22
C HIS A 177 -23.46 -8.85 6.39
#